data_106143db3b91dafa798da5d998762ea3
#
_entry.id   106143db3b91dafa798da5d998762ea3
#
_cell.length_a   1.000
_cell.length_b   1.000
_cell.length_c   1.000
_cell.angle_alpha   90.00
_cell.angle_beta   90.00
_cell.angle_gamma   90.00
#
_symmetry.space_group_name_H-M   'P 1'
#
loop_
_entity.id
_entity.type
_entity.pdbx_description
1 polymer ?
#
loop_
_entity_poly.entity_id
_entity_poly.type
_entity_poly.pdbx_seq_one_letter_code
_entity_poly.pdbx_strand_id
1 'polypeptide(L)'
;MFDLFQFVADCREAMVSDKSHKYVREVVARAVSDPAAVLAALGEPQRAGLHKLYQSGDLTALNVVWAPMMTVMPHNHQMLAVIGIYTGREDNIFWRRVPGIPGKVEAVGAKALSVGDAEPLGHNIIHSVTNPIPRLTGALHVYCGDFFNPARRSEWDPETLTEQPFDPERAVSRFEDANKLFERESRLSRDSGV
;
A
#
# COMPACT_ATOMS: atom_id res chain seq x y z
N MET A 1 -19.07 8.30 10.72
CA MET A 1 -18.69 6.90 11.07
C MET A 1 -18.27 6.21 9.80
N PHE A 2 -17.13 5.51 9.78
CA PHE A 2 -16.69 4.70 8.63
C PHE A 2 -17.47 3.38 8.62
N ASP A 3 -18.14 3.09 7.49
CA ASP A 3 -18.83 1.82 7.23
C ASP A 3 -18.17 1.12 6.07
N LEU A 4 -17.63 -0.08 6.30
CA LEU A 4 -16.88 -0.83 5.31
C LEU A 4 -17.75 -1.26 4.11
N PHE A 5 -19.00 -1.66 4.36
CA PHE A 5 -19.89 -2.09 3.28
C PHE A 5 -20.25 -0.92 2.37
N GLN A 6 -20.56 0.23 2.96
CA GLN A 6 -20.83 1.45 2.21
C GLN A 6 -19.59 1.93 1.46
N PHE A 7 -18.40 1.89 2.09
CA PHE A 7 -17.14 2.25 1.43
C PHE A 7 -16.87 1.40 0.18
N VAL A 8 -17.07 0.08 0.27
CA VAL A 8 -16.91 -0.83 -0.88
C VAL A 8 -17.96 -0.56 -1.96
N ALA A 9 -19.22 -0.30 -1.57
CA ALA A 9 -20.28 0.04 -2.52
C ALA A 9 -19.97 1.35 -3.25
N ASP A 10 -19.53 2.39 -2.53
CA ASP A 10 -19.13 3.69 -3.11
C ASP A 10 -17.95 3.53 -4.08
N CYS A 11 -16.94 2.71 -3.74
CA CYS A 11 -15.82 2.42 -4.65
C CYS A 11 -16.29 1.75 -5.95
N ARG A 12 -17.20 0.79 -5.87
CA ARG A 12 -17.76 0.10 -7.04
C ARG A 12 -18.57 1.05 -7.92
N GLU A 13 -19.40 1.89 -7.32
CA GLU A 13 -20.16 2.90 -8.05
C GLU A 13 -19.23 3.90 -8.75
N ALA A 14 -18.19 4.35 -8.05
CA ALA A 14 -17.17 5.24 -8.59
C ALA A 14 -16.47 4.65 -9.84
N MET A 15 -16.15 3.35 -9.82
CA MET A 15 -15.53 2.64 -10.96
C MET A 15 -16.45 2.51 -12.17
N VAL A 16 -17.77 2.36 -11.95
CA VAL A 16 -18.75 2.32 -13.03
C VAL A 16 -18.95 3.69 -13.65
N SER A 17 -18.96 4.73 -12.81
CA SER A 17 -19.21 6.12 -13.22
C SER A 17 -18.05 6.75 -14.00
N ASP A 18 -16.81 6.36 -13.66
CA ASP A 18 -15.60 6.85 -14.32
C ASP A 18 -14.51 5.77 -14.34
N LYS A 19 -14.03 5.44 -15.54
CA LYS A 19 -12.92 4.49 -15.74
C LYS A 19 -11.56 5.05 -15.30
N SER A 20 -11.46 6.36 -15.00
CA SER A 20 -10.31 6.94 -14.33
C SER A 20 -10.40 6.67 -12.82
N HIS A 21 -9.28 6.70 -12.13
CA HIS A 21 -9.25 6.54 -10.66
C HIS A 21 -9.75 7.79 -9.89
N LYS A 22 -10.26 8.81 -10.58
CA LYS A 22 -10.62 10.10 -9.98
C LYS A 22 -11.70 9.97 -8.91
N TYR A 23 -12.81 9.32 -9.24
CA TYR A 23 -13.92 9.15 -8.30
C TYR A 23 -13.58 8.16 -7.17
N VAL A 24 -12.84 7.10 -7.47
CA VAL A 24 -12.33 6.19 -6.42
C VAL A 24 -11.42 6.95 -5.45
N ARG A 25 -10.57 7.87 -5.95
CA ARG A 25 -9.76 8.74 -5.11
C ARG A 25 -10.62 9.61 -4.18
N GLU A 26 -11.72 10.17 -4.68
CA GLU A 26 -12.64 10.99 -3.87
C GLU A 26 -13.29 10.17 -2.75
N VAL A 27 -13.67 8.91 -3.02
CA VAL A 27 -14.19 7.98 -2.01
C VAL A 27 -13.15 7.69 -0.93
N VAL A 28 -11.93 7.35 -1.33
CA VAL A 28 -10.83 7.08 -0.40
C VAL A 28 -10.46 8.34 0.40
N ALA A 29 -10.36 9.51 -0.26
CA ALA A 29 -10.05 10.77 0.40
C ALA A 29 -11.10 11.13 1.47
N ARG A 30 -12.39 10.93 1.17
CA ARG A 30 -13.48 11.12 2.13
C ARG A 30 -13.34 10.15 3.31
N ALA A 31 -13.00 8.88 3.08
CA ALA A 31 -12.82 7.91 4.15
C ALA A 31 -11.68 8.32 5.09
N VAL A 32 -10.50 8.66 4.55
CA VAL A 32 -9.32 9.01 5.36
C VAL A 32 -9.33 10.44 5.90
N SER A 33 -10.31 11.28 5.51
CA SER A 33 -10.52 12.60 6.11
C SER A 33 -11.04 12.54 7.55
N ASP A 34 -11.59 11.38 7.97
CA ASP A 34 -11.95 11.07 9.36
C ASP A 34 -11.18 9.82 9.84
N PRO A 35 -9.89 9.97 10.17
CA PRO A 35 -9.04 8.84 10.59
C PRO A 35 -9.56 8.13 11.84
N ALA A 36 -10.19 8.88 12.75
CA ALA A 36 -10.76 8.32 13.97
C ALA A 36 -11.90 7.36 13.68
N ALA A 37 -12.73 7.67 12.68
CA ALA A 37 -13.80 6.77 12.26
C ALA A 37 -13.26 5.49 11.61
N VAL A 38 -12.16 5.56 10.83
CA VAL A 38 -11.50 4.40 10.24
C VAL A 38 -10.89 3.52 11.34
N LEU A 39 -10.17 4.12 12.30
CA LEU A 39 -9.60 3.43 13.45
C LEU A 39 -10.67 2.77 14.32
N ALA A 40 -11.80 3.43 14.55
CA ALA A 40 -12.91 2.86 15.31
C ALA A 40 -13.51 1.60 14.64
N ALA A 41 -13.51 1.56 13.30
CA ALA A 41 -14.07 0.43 12.53
C ALA A 41 -13.08 -0.71 12.30
N LEU A 42 -11.79 -0.39 12.04
CA LEU A 42 -10.75 -1.39 11.71
C LEU A 42 -9.87 -1.78 12.90
N GLY A 43 -9.90 -0.99 13.98
CA GLY A 43 -9.01 -1.12 15.12
C GLY A 43 -7.65 -0.42 14.88
N GLU A 44 -6.92 -0.21 15.97
CA GLU A 44 -5.53 0.26 15.90
C GLU A 44 -4.65 -0.82 15.26
N PRO A 45 -3.73 -0.45 14.35
CA PRO A 45 -2.77 -1.38 13.80
C PRO A 45 -1.94 -2.09 14.89
N GLN A 46 -1.93 -3.42 14.87
CA GLN A 46 -1.19 -4.23 15.85
C GLN A 46 -0.03 -5.01 15.21
N ARG A 47 -0.14 -5.34 13.93
CA ARG A 47 0.79 -6.16 13.19
C ARG A 47 0.79 -5.77 11.71
N ALA A 48 1.97 -5.70 11.11
CA ALA A 48 2.11 -5.41 9.69
C ALA A 48 1.54 -6.54 8.83
N GLY A 49 0.92 -6.18 7.70
CA GLY A 49 0.32 -7.15 6.80
C GLY A 49 -0.62 -6.55 5.77
N LEU A 50 -1.07 -7.41 4.87
CA LEU A 50 -2.10 -7.13 3.86
C LEU A 50 -3.43 -7.73 4.33
N HIS A 51 -4.24 -6.94 5.03
CA HIS A 51 -5.53 -7.40 5.58
C HIS A 51 -6.64 -7.14 4.57
N LYS A 52 -7.17 -8.22 4.01
CA LYS A 52 -8.23 -8.15 3.01
C LYS A 52 -9.54 -7.67 3.61
N LEU A 53 -10.04 -6.53 3.12
CA LEU A 53 -11.36 -5.99 3.46
C LEU A 53 -12.42 -6.44 2.46
N TYR A 54 -12.06 -6.46 1.16
CA TYR A 54 -12.93 -6.91 0.08
C TYR A 54 -12.10 -7.42 -1.10
N GLN A 55 -12.64 -8.40 -1.86
CA GLN A 55 -12.04 -8.90 -3.09
C GLN A 55 -13.12 -9.36 -4.06
N SER A 56 -13.01 -8.92 -5.31
CA SER A 56 -13.73 -9.44 -6.47
C SER A 56 -12.81 -9.39 -7.70
N GLY A 57 -13.30 -9.82 -8.86
CA GLY A 57 -12.52 -9.75 -10.09
C GLY A 57 -12.23 -8.33 -10.58
N ASP A 58 -13.01 -7.35 -10.13
CA ASP A 58 -12.95 -5.96 -10.56
C ASP A 58 -12.50 -4.96 -9.48
N LEU A 59 -12.52 -5.36 -8.20
CA LEU A 59 -12.16 -4.51 -7.07
C LEU A 59 -11.49 -5.31 -5.95
N THR A 60 -10.41 -4.78 -5.42
CA THR A 60 -9.83 -5.24 -4.16
C THR A 60 -9.63 -4.05 -3.22
N ALA A 61 -10.12 -4.15 -1.99
CA ALA A 61 -9.83 -3.21 -0.91
C ALA A 61 -9.03 -3.90 0.19
N LEU A 62 -7.91 -3.31 0.58
CA LEU A 62 -7.03 -3.81 1.64
C LEU A 62 -6.89 -2.75 2.75
N ASN A 63 -6.80 -3.22 3.97
CA ASN A 63 -6.15 -2.49 5.05
C ASN A 63 -4.68 -2.94 5.07
N VAL A 64 -3.79 -2.10 4.58
CA VAL A 64 -2.35 -2.37 4.56
C VAL A 64 -1.73 -1.75 5.81
N VAL A 65 -1.04 -2.58 6.59
CA VAL A 65 -0.30 -2.13 7.77
C VAL A 65 1.19 -2.34 7.52
N TRP A 66 1.95 -1.25 7.56
CA TRP A 66 3.40 -1.25 7.39
C TRP A 66 4.10 -1.30 8.74
N ALA A 67 5.07 -2.21 8.91
CA ALA A 67 5.93 -2.21 10.09
C ALA A 67 6.81 -0.94 10.15
N PRO A 68 7.27 -0.52 11.34
CA PRO A 68 8.25 0.55 11.46
C PRO A 68 9.48 0.31 10.57
N MET A 69 9.92 1.34 9.87
CA MET A 69 11.10 1.32 9.00
C MET A 69 11.08 0.28 7.86
N MET A 70 9.92 -0.36 7.61
CA MET A 70 9.76 -1.36 6.56
C MET A 70 9.81 -0.70 5.17
N THR A 71 10.53 -1.37 4.24
CA THR A 71 10.56 -0.97 2.84
C THR A 71 10.15 -2.14 1.94
N VAL A 72 9.31 -1.85 0.95
CA VAL A 72 8.97 -2.75 -0.17
C VAL A 72 9.63 -2.23 -1.44
N MET A 73 10.31 -3.14 -2.15
CA MET A 73 11.05 -2.85 -3.38
C MET A 73 10.17 -2.31 -4.50
N PRO A 74 10.77 -1.74 -5.56
CA PRO A 74 10.01 -1.31 -6.73
C PRO A 74 9.18 -2.45 -7.30
N HIS A 75 7.91 -2.18 -7.52
CA HIS A 75 6.95 -3.13 -8.10
C HIS A 75 5.84 -2.38 -8.84
N ASN A 76 5.09 -3.10 -9.65
CA ASN A 76 3.89 -2.58 -10.31
C ASN A 76 2.65 -3.41 -9.92
N HIS A 77 1.49 -2.83 -10.13
CA HIS A 77 0.21 -3.50 -9.89
C HIS A 77 -0.47 -3.95 -11.18
N GLN A 78 -0.15 -3.33 -12.31
CA GLN A 78 -0.81 -3.51 -13.62
C GLN A 78 -2.33 -3.25 -13.54
N MET A 79 -2.72 -2.35 -12.64
CA MET A 79 -4.09 -1.86 -12.45
C MET A 79 -4.05 -0.49 -11.79
N LEU A 80 -5.14 0.25 -11.91
CA LEU A 80 -5.33 1.50 -11.18
C LEU A 80 -5.44 1.21 -9.68
N ALA A 81 -4.85 2.06 -8.85
CA ALA A 81 -4.97 1.96 -7.41
C ALA A 81 -5.11 3.35 -6.75
N VAL A 82 -5.62 3.37 -5.54
CA VAL A 82 -5.63 4.57 -4.69
C VAL A 82 -5.17 4.16 -3.30
N ILE A 83 -4.22 4.92 -2.74
CA ILE A 83 -3.70 4.75 -1.39
C ILE A 83 -4.25 5.88 -0.53
N GLY A 84 -4.86 5.57 0.61
CA GLY A 84 -5.32 6.56 1.59
C GLY A 84 -4.76 6.26 2.98
N ILE A 85 -4.08 7.24 3.58
CA ILE A 85 -3.43 7.06 4.89
C ILE A 85 -4.39 7.46 6.01
N TYR A 86 -4.69 6.54 6.95
CA TYR A 86 -5.49 6.85 8.12
C TYR A 86 -4.68 6.89 9.43
N THR A 87 -3.44 6.34 9.45
CA THR A 87 -2.51 6.53 10.56
C THR A 87 -1.06 6.37 10.08
N GLY A 88 -0.15 7.15 10.64
CA GLY A 88 1.27 7.08 10.33
C GLY A 88 1.67 7.86 9.07
N ARG A 89 2.60 7.30 8.30
CA ARG A 89 3.18 7.90 7.09
C ARG A 89 3.65 6.81 6.13
N GLU A 90 3.46 7.05 4.84
CA GLU A 90 3.95 6.20 3.76
C GLU A 90 4.71 7.06 2.74
N ASP A 91 5.99 6.76 2.51
CA ASP A 91 6.80 7.42 1.49
C ASP A 91 6.88 6.54 0.25
N ASN A 92 6.53 7.12 -0.89
CA ASN A 92 6.59 6.47 -2.19
C ASN A 92 7.73 7.04 -3.01
N ILE A 93 8.55 6.16 -3.62
CA ILE A 93 9.46 6.54 -4.70
C ILE A 93 8.87 6.01 -5.99
N PHE A 94 8.75 6.87 -7.00
CA PHE A 94 8.28 6.53 -8.33
C PHE A 94 9.45 6.23 -9.25
N TRP A 95 9.28 5.19 -10.06
CA TRP A 95 10.32 4.67 -10.95
C TRP A 95 9.82 4.65 -12.38
N ARG A 96 10.74 4.75 -13.34
CA ARG A 96 10.47 4.50 -14.75
C ARG A 96 11.47 3.51 -15.32
N ARG A 97 11.11 2.83 -16.39
CA ARG A 97 12.04 1.98 -17.13
C ARG A 97 13.12 2.85 -17.78
N VAL A 98 14.39 2.39 -17.68
CA VAL A 98 15.52 3.10 -18.29
C VAL A 98 15.46 2.89 -19.82
N PRO A 99 15.39 3.99 -20.63
CA PRO A 99 15.37 3.86 -22.08
C PRO A 99 16.62 3.12 -22.60
N GLY A 100 16.42 2.12 -23.45
CA GLY A 100 17.52 1.36 -24.08
C GLY A 100 18.19 0.31 -23.19
N ILE A 101 17.79 0.18 -21.91
CA ILE A 101 18.33 -0.87 -21.00
C ILE A 101 17.17 -1.75 -20.51
N PRO A 102 16.91 -2.89 -21.15
CA PRO A 102 15.82 -3.77 -20.78
C PRO A 102 15.87 -4.23 -19.31
N GLY A 103 14.71 -4.24 -18.67
CA GLY A 103 14.56 -4.73 -17.30
C GLY A 103 15.10 -3.80 -16.20
N LYS A 104 15.66 -2.64 -16.53
CA LYS A 104 16.16 -1.67 -15.54
C LYS A 104 15.18 -0.53 -15.27
N VAL A 105 15.21 -0.02 -14.04
CA VAL A 105 14.46 1.15 -13.63
C VAL A 105 15.36 2.20 -12.98
N GLU A 106 14.93 3.46 -13.04
CA GLU A 106 15.54 4.59 -12.35
C GLU A 106 14.48 5.39 -11.61
N ALA A 107 14.83 6.00 -10.48
CA ALA A 107 13.94 6.85 -9.71
C ALA A 107 13.69 8.17 -10.46
N VAL A 108 12.42 8.60 -10.49
CA VAL A 108 12.01 9.83 -11.18
C VAL A 108 11.27 10.81 -10.29
N GLY A 109 10.91 10.41 -9.07
CA GLY A 109 10.23 11.27 -8.12
C GLY A 109 9.92 10.54 -6.83
N ALA A 110 9.50 11.30 -5.85
CA ALA A 110 9.05 10.76 -4.56
C ALA A 110 7.88 11.58 -4.03
N LYS A 111 7.05 10.94 -3.21
CA LYS A 111 5.93 11.58 -2.52
C LYS A 111 5.76 10.97 -1.14
N ALA A 112 5.75 11.81 -0.12
CA ALA A 112 5.35 11.44 1.23
C ALA A 112 3.83 11.57 1.36
N LEU A 113 3.19 10.55 1.91
CA LEU A 113 1.78 10.55 2.23
C LEU A 113 1.61 10.52 3.75
N SER A 114 0.84 11.47 4.25
CA SER A 114 0.50 11.64 5.66
C SER A 114 -0.97 11.33 5.90
N VAL A 115 -1.37 11.30 7.16
CA VAL A 115 -2.76 11.07 7.55
C VAL A 115 -3.70 12.06 6.85
N GLY A 116 -4.74 11.55 6.21
CA GLY A 116 -5.71 12.31 5.41
C GLY A 116 -5.37 12.41 3.93
N ASP A 117 -4.14 12.03 3.51
CA ASP A 117 -3.79 12.02 2.08
C ASP A 117 -4.40 10.83 1.35
N ALA A 118 -4.81 11.07 0.10
CA ALA A 118 -5.25 10.04 -0.85
C ALA A 118 -4.55 10.22 -2.19
N GLU A 119 -3.72 9.24 -2.56
CA GLU A 119 -2.87 9.26 -3.76
C GLU A 119 -3.35 8.26 -4.80
N PRO A 120 -3.69 8.70 -6.00
CA PRO A 120 -4.01 7.80 -7.10
C PRO A 120 -2.74 7.31 -7.79
N LEU A 121 -2.70 6.01 -8.08
CA LEU A 121 -1.63 5.35 -8.83
C LEU A 121 -2.16 4.88 -10.18
N GLY A 122 -1.54 5.33 -11.26
CA GLY A 122 -1.87 4.92 -12.61
C GLY A 122 -1.58 3.43 -12.87
N HIS A 123 -2.23 2.87 -13.89
CA HIS A 123 -2.14 1.45 -14.26
C HIS A 123 -0.71 0.92 -14.39
N ASN A 124 0.18 1.71 -14.99
CA ASN A 124 1.57 1.30 -15.30
C ASN A 124 2.59 1.86 -14.31
N ILE A 125 2.14 2.41 -13.17
CA ILE A 125 3.06 2.99 -12.21
C ILE A 125 4.00 1.91 -11.66
N ILE A 126 5.27 2.27 -11.50
CA ILE A 126 6.24 1.48 -10.75
C ILE A 126 6.58 2.31 -9.52
N HIS A 127 6.42 1.75 -8.34
CA HIS A 127 6.73 2.42 -7.10
C HIS A 127 7.36 1.49 -6.08
N SER A 128 8.12 2.05 -5.16
CA SER A 128 8.55 1.42 -3.92
C SER A 128 7.96 2.19 -2.75
N VAL A 129 7.70 1.49 -1.65
CA VAL A 129 7.04 2.04 -0.47
C VAL A 129 7.93 1.89 0.74
N THR A 130 8.00 2.93 1.56
CA THR A 130 8.68 2.89 2.87
C THR A 130 7.78 3.49 3.94
N ASN A 131 7.66 2.83 5.07
CA ASN A 131 7.23 3.44 6.32
C ASN A 131 8.45 4.04 7.03
N PRO A 132 8.68 5.36 6.98
CA PRO A 132 9.93 5.96 7.49
C PRO A 132 9.91 6.27 8.99
N ILE A 133 8.84 5.90 9.71
CA ILE A 133 8.66 6.26 11.11
C ILE A 133 8.73 5.04 12.04
N PRO A 134 9.10 5.21 13.34
CA PRO A 134 9.29 4.11 14.29
C PRO A 134 7.97 3.63 14.90
N ARG A 135 6.88 3.59 14.12
CA ARG A 135 5.57 3.07 14.51
C ARG A 135 4.85 2.48 13.32
N LEU A 136 3.84 1.66 13.58
CA LEU A 136 3.00 1.11 12.52
C LEU A 136 2.28 2.23 11.74
N THR A 137 2.18 2.06 10.43
CA THR A 137 1.40 2.91 9.53
C THR A 137 0.25 2.10 8.96
N GLY A 138 -0.96 2.64 8.99
CA GLY A 138 -2.16 2.02 8.42
C GLY A 138 -2.71 2.81 7.24
N ALA A 139 -3.00 2.10 6.14
CA ALA A 139 -3.50 2.67 4.91
C ALA A 139 -4.63 1.84 4.30
N LEU A 140 -5.61 2.51 3.72
CA LEU A 140 -6.60 1.90 2.82
C LEU A 140 -6.01 1.87 1.41
N HIS A 141 -5.83 0.69 0.84
CA HIS A 141 -5.43 0.51 -0.55
C HIS A 141 -6.62 -0.03 -1.34
N VAL A 142 -7.04 0.69 -2.35
CA VAL A 142 -8.13 0.29 -3.26
C VAL A 142 -7.54 0.05 -4.64
N TYR A 143 -7.69 -1.16 -5.15
CA TYR A 143 -7.23 -1.58 -6.46
C TYR A 143 -8.42 -1.83 -7.38
N CYS A 144 -8.40 -1.24 -8.57
CA CYS A 144 -9.42 -1.48 -9.60
C CYS A 144 -9.09 -2.77 -10.37
N GLY A 145 -9.24 -3.90 -9.70
CA GLY A 145 -8.93 -5.23 -10.19
C GLY A 145 -8.69 -6.23 -9.06
N ASP A 146 -8.41 -7.49 -9.44
CA ASP A 146 -8.02 -8.53 -8.49
C ASP A 146 -6.53 -8.41 -8.13
N PHE A 147 -6.23 -7.78 -7.00
CA PHE A 147 -4.87 -7.61 -6.50
C PHE A 147 -4.14 -8.93 -6.27
N PHE A 148 -4.87 -10.00 -5.93
CA PHE A 148 -4.28 -11.30 -5.62
C PHE A 148 -4.01 -12.17 -6.86
N ASN A 149 -4.35 -11.66 -8.05
CA ASN A 149 -3.94 -12.26 -9.31
C ASN A 149 -2.63 -11.64 -9.80
N PRO A 150 -1.47 -12.28 -9.59
CA PRO A 150 -0.17 -11.69 -9.89
C PRO A 150 0.20 -11.71 -11.38
N ALA A 151 -0.68 -12.20 -12.26
CA ALA A 151 -0.39 -12.33 -13.69
C ALA A 151 0.10 -11.01 -14.29
N ARG A 152 1.25 -11.03 -14.95
CA ARG A 152 1.93 -9.90 -15.61
C ARG A 152 2.46 -8.81 -14.68
N ARG A 153 2.47 -9.02 -13.35
CA ARG A 153 3.11 -8.09 -12.43
C ARG A 153 4.61 -8.34 -12.35
N SER A 154 5.34 -7.26 -12.15
CA SER A 154 6.80 -7.29 -11.98
C SER A 154 7.18 -6.64 -10.66
N GLU A 155 8.32 -7.08 -10.13
CA GLU A 155 9.07 -6.41 -9.09
C GLU A 155 10.52 -6.25 -9.56
N TRP A 156 11.27 -5.37 -8.91
CA TRP A 156 12.67 -5.15 -9.21
C TRP A 156 13.52 -5.48 -8.00
N ASP A 157 14.60 -6.19 -8.25
CA ASP A 157 15.59 -6.48 -7.22
C ASP A 157 16.13 -5.17 -6.60
N PRO A 158 16.17 -5.03 -5.27
CA PRO A 158 16.50 -3.76 -4.63
C PRO A 158 17.95 -3.33 -4.81
N GLU A 159 18.88 -4.26 -5.05
CA GLU A 159 20.31 -3.97 -5.19
C GLU A 159 20.68 -3.69 -6.65
N THR A 160 20.18 -4.52 -7.55
CA THR A 160 20.53 -4.46 -8.97
C THR A 160 19.56 -3.67 -9.82
N LEU A 161 18.35 -3.37 -9.30
CA LEU A 161 17.22 -2.77 -10.01
C LEU A 161 16.88 -3.52 -11.31
N THR A 162 17.00 -4.85 -11.27
CA THR A 162 16.67 -5.73 -12.40
C THR A 162 15.27 -6.30 -12.22
N GLU A 163 14.49 -6.24 -13.32
CA GLU A 163 13.12 -6.75 -13.34
C GLU A 163 13.07 -8.26 -13.19
N GLN A 164 12.12 -8.71 -12.39
CA GLN A 164 11.76 -10.12 -12.21
C GLN A 164 10.23 -10.25 -12.05
N PRO A 165 9.65 -11.43 -12.28
CA PRO A 165 8.26 -11.68 -12.00
C PRO A 165 7.93 -11.38 -10.53
N PHE A 166 6.78 -10.77 -10.28
CA PHE A 166 6.32 -10.53 -8.92
C PHE A 166 6.06 -11.85 -8.19
N ASP A 167 6.61 -11.96 -6.99
CA ASP A 167 6.48 -13.14 -6.14
C ASP A 167 5.61 -12.82 -4.91
N PRO A 168 4.35 -13.33 -4.86
CA PRO A 168 3.46 -13.11 -3.73
C PRO A 168 3.99 -13.67 -2.40
N GLU A 169 4.71 -14.79 -2.42
CA GLU A 169 5.25 -15.42 -1.21
C GLU A 169 6.37 -14.55 -0.63
N ARG A 170 7.22 -14.00 -1.50
CA ARG A 170 8.27 -13.05 -1.10
C ARG A 170 7.66 -11.77 -0.52
N ALA A 171 6.56 -11.28 -1.11
CA ALA A 171 5.87 -10.11 -0.58
C ALA A 171 5.34 -10.38 0.84
N VAL A 172 4.70 -11.51 1.08
CA VAL A 172 4.21 -11.93 2.41
C VAL A 172 5.36 -12.11 3.39
N SER A 173 6.43 -12.81 2.99
CA SER A 173 7.62 -13.05 3.84
C SER A 173 8.23 -11.75 4.36
N ARG A 174 8.24 -10.68 3.57
CA ARG A 174 8.74 -9.35 3.99
C ARG A 174 7.96 -8.76 5.16
N PHE A 175 6.63 -8.88 5.14
CA PHE A 175 5.80 -8.46 6.27
C PHE A 175 6.09 -9.29 7.52
N GLU A 176 6.26 -10.61 7.37
CA GLU A 176 6.59 -11.50 8.47
C GLU A 176 7.96 -11.17 9.09
N ASP A 177 8.98 -10.93 8.27
CA ASP A 177 10.32 -10.59 8.75
C ASP A 177 10.34 -9.20 9.41
N ALA A 178 9.62 -8.23 8.87
CA ALA A 178 9.45 -6.93 9.50
C ALA A 178 8.72 -7.01 10.86
N ASN A 179 7.73 -7.88 10.98
CA ASN A 179 7.05 -8.14 12.25
C ASN A 179 7.99 -8.76 13.30
N LYS A 180 8.79 -9.76 12.92
CA LYS A 180 9.78 -10.38 13.83
C LYS A 180 10.78 -9.33 14.35
N LEU A 181 11.25 -8.44 13.47
CA LEU A 181 12.17 -7.38 13.83
C LEU A 181 11.51 -6.40 14.82
N PHE A 182 10.31 -5.94 14.52
CA PHE A 182 9.54 -5.03 15.37
C PHE A 182 9.23 -5.62 16.75
N GLU A 183 8.84 -6.90 16.82
CA GLU A 183 8.61 -7.60 18.08
C GLU A 183 9.88 -7.72 18.94
N ARG A 184 11.03 -7.99 18.29
CA ARG A 184 12.33 -8.06 18.95
C ARG A 184 12.73 -6.71 19.56
N GLU A 185 12.62 -5.64 18.79
CA GLU A 185 12.95 -4.27 19.23
C GLU A 185 12.03 -3.83 20.39
N SER A 186 10.73 -4.13 20.28
CA SER A 186 9.75 -3.83 21.32
C SER A 186 10.00 -4.57 22.65
N ARG A 187 10.58 -5.78 22.62
CA ARG A 187 11.02 -6.52 23.83
C ARG A 187 12.25 -5.87 24.44
N LEU A 188 13.27 -5.57 23.63
CA LEU A 188 14.50 -4.94 24.10
C LEU A 188 14.23 -3.58 24.78
N SER A 189 13.32 -2.77 24.24
CA SER A 189 12.92 -1.48 24.83
C SER A 189 12.22 -1.64 26.18
N ARG A 190 11.43 -2.68 26.37
CA ARG A 190 10.77 -2.98 27.65
C ARG A 190 11.78 -3.46 28.72
N ASP A 191 12.75 -4.28 28.31
CA ASP A 191 13.76 -4.85 29.22
C ASP A 191 14.83 -3.80 29.62
N SER A 192 15.05 -2.78 28.79
CA SER A 192 15.98 -1.67 29.08
C SER A 192 15.38 -0.53 29.92
N GLY A 193 14.09 -0.57 30.23
CA GLY A 193 13.44 0.39 31.13
C GLY A 193 13.37 1.83 30.60
N VAL A 194 13.48 2.04 29.28
CA VAL A 194 13.33 3.33 28.60
C VAL A 194 11.96 3.46 27.97
#